data_12e9eeda28a7f4aaa2eff193cdb663cb
#
_entry.id   12e9eeda28a7f4aaa2eff193cdb663cb
#
_cell.length_a   1.000
_cell.length_b   1.000
_cell.length_c   1.000
_cell.angle_alpha   90.00
_cell.angle_beta   90.00
_cell.angle_gamma   90.00
#
_symmetry.space_group_name_H-M   'P 1'
#
loop_
_entity.id
_entity.type
_entity.pdbx_description
1 polymer ?
#
loop_
_entity_poly.entity_id
_entity_poly.type
_entity_poly.pdbx_seq_one_letter_code
_entity_poly.pdbx_strand_id
1 'polypeptide(L)'
;MTASRAKQNFGELLEAVSKGPVAIERHKSIKVIVCSPETFHGMMEGYSSPGRALEDRRAARAAQQLVEKNRLIKHQKLAIDLLLIPETRREELIARARAEVLRWRRDRLCSTDYADQWDILLGHAIGDLAQAMCSETLEWGAALRQNSPWHVIELPTA
;
A
#
# COMPACT_ATOMS: atom_id res chain seq x y z
N MET A 1 -27.49 9.74 -33.21
CA MET A 1 -26.91 10.32 -34.45
C MET A 1 -26.00 9.31 -35.11
N THR A 2 -25.97 9.19 -36.45
CA THR A 2 -25.00 8.28 -37.10
C THR A 2 -23.59 8.88 -37.14
N ALA A 3 -22.57 8.04 -37.11
CA ALA A 3 -21.17 8.47 -37.17
C ALA A 3 -20.85 9.32 -38.42
N SER A 4 -21.45 8.98 -39.57
CA SER A 4 -21.29 9.77 -40.80
C SER A 4 -21.85 11.18 -40.65
N ARG A 5 -23.05 11.32 -40.06
CA ARG A 5 -23.69 12.62 -39.83
C ARG A 5 -22.90 13.45 -38.81
N ALA A 6 -22.42 12.82 -37.74
CA ALA A 6 -21.56 13.49 -36.74
C ALA A 6 -20.27 14.04 -37.39
N LYS A 7 -19.64 13.27 -38.29
CA LYS A 7 -18.45 13.72 -39.01
C LYS A 7 -18.74 14.88 -39.95
N GLN A 8 -19.85 14.83 -40.70
CA GLN A 8 -20.21 15.86 -41.67
C GLN A 8 -20.69 17.16 -41.05
N ASN A 9 -21.41 17.05 -39.90
CA ASN A 9 -22.06 18.16 -39.25
C ASN A 9 -21.62 18.25 -37.79
N PHE A 10 -20.32 18.46 -37.58
CA PHE A 10 -19.75 18.51 -36.20
C PHE A 10 -20.34 19.66 -35.37
N GLY A 11 -20.67 20.81 -36.01
CA GLY A 11 -21.36 21.93 -35.34
C GLY A 11 -22.72 21.53 -34.78
N GLU A 12 -23.53 20.79 -35.57
CA GLU A 12 -24.84 20.27 -35.13
C GLU A 12 -24.68 19.28 -33.94
N LEU A 13 -23.60 18.49 -33.96
CA LEU A 13 -23.30 17.60 -32.83
C LEU A 13 -23.04 18.41 -31.56
N LEU A 14 -22.23 19.46 -31.62
CA LEU A 14 -21.95 20.32 -30.45
C LEU A 14 -23.18 21.01 -29.91
N GLU A 15 -24.06 21.51 -30.81
CA GLU A 15 -25.35 22.08 -30.40
C GLU A 15 -26.29 21.05 -29.76
N ALA A 16 -26.31 19.82 -30.29
CA ALA A 16 -27.11 18.76 -29.70
C ALA A 16 -26.58 18.35 -28.30
N VAL A 17 -25.24 18.29 -28.14
CA VAL A 17 -24.58 17.96 -26.86
C VAL A 17 -24.86 19.01 -25.78
N SER A 18 -25.02 20.29 -26.13
CA SER A 18 -25.40 21.33 -25.15
C SER A 18 -26.82 21.14 -24.57
N LYS A 19 -27.68 20.39 -25.25
CA LYS A 19 -29.04 20.06 -24.82
C LYS A 19 -29.12 18.73 -24.05
N GLY A 20 -28.08 17.89 -24.15
CA GLY A 20 -27.99 16.61 -23.47
C GLY A 20 -27.05 15.61 -24.15
N PRO A 21 -26.80 14.45 -23.54
CA PRO A 21 -25.91 13.43 -24.11
C PRO A 21 -26.41 12.91 -25.48
N VAL A 22 -25.50 12.80 -26.42
CA VAL A 22 -25.78 12.33 -27.79
C VAL A 22 -25.08 10.98 -28.05
N ALA A 23 -25.86 9.94 -28.35
CA ALA A 23 -25.32 8.65 -28.76
C ALA A 23 -24.93 8.68 -30.26
N ILE A 24 -23.68 8.26 -30.53
CA ILE A 24 -23.18 8.09 -31.90
C ILE A 24 -23.19 6.61 -32.25
N GLU A 25 -23.93 6.30 -33.31
CA GLU A 25 -24.12 4.93 -33.81
C GLU A 25 -23.31 4.66 -35.07
N ARG A 26 -22.78 3.46 -35.14
CA ARG A 26 -22.17 2.90 -36.36
C ARG A 26 -22.63 1.45 -36.53
N HIS A 27 -23.11 1.09 -37.69
CA HIS A 27 -23.64 -0.26 -37.97
C HIS A 27 -24.71 -0.69 -36.95
N LYS A 28 -25.69 0.18 -36.68
CA LYS A 28 -26.78 -0.04 -35.70
C LYS A 28 -26.34 -0.33 -34.25
N SER A 29 -25.11 -0.02 -33.91
CA SER A 29 -24.59 -0.13 -32.55
C SER A 29 -24.11 1.22 -32.04
N ILE A 30 -24.46 1.58 -30.84
CA ILE A 30 -23.91 2.76 -30.15
C ILE A 30 -22.42 2.50 -29.89
N LYS A 31 -21.55 3.38 -30.37
CA LYS A 31 -20.10 3.29 -30.22
C LYS A 31 -19.54 4.29 -29.24
N VAL A 32 -20.17 5.46 -29.15
CA VAL A 32 -19.71 6.57 -28.29
C VAL A 32 -20.94 7.34 -27.82
N ILE A 33 -20.87 7.85 -26.60
CA ILE A 33 -21.76 8.88 -26.06
C ILE A 33 -20.93 10.13 -25.90
N VAL A 34 -21.38 11.25 -26.50
CA VAL A 34 -20.77 12.57 -26.35
C VAL A 34 -21.65 13.37 -25.41
N CYS A 35 -21.07 13.97 -24.38
CA CYS A 35 -21.76 14.82 -23.43
C CYS A 35 -20.94 16.08 -23.11
N SER A 36 -21.61 17.08 -22.55
CA SER A 36 -20.90 18.28 -22.07
C SER A 36 -20.04 17.97 -20.84
N PRO A 37 -19.01 18.79 -20.53
CA PRO A 37 -18.22 18.64 -19.31
C PRO A 37 -19.09 18.64 -18.05
N GLU A 38 -20.13 19.49 -17.99
CA GLU A 38 -21.05 19.59 -16.87
C GLU A 38 -21.84 18.29 -16.67
N THR A 39 -22.36 17.72 -17.77
CA THR A 39 -23.06 16.43 -17.73
C THR A 39 -22.14 15.31 -17.30
N PHE A 40 -20.90 15.30 -17.79
CA PHE A 40 -19.89 14.31 -17.41
C PHE A 40 -19.55 14.41 -15.91
N HIS A 41 -19.28 15.62 -15.40
CA HIS A 41 -19.01 15.83 -13.97
C HIS A 41 -20.21 15.43 -13.11
N GLY A 42 -21.44 15.79 -13.49
CA GLY A 42 -22.64 15.36 -12.77
C GLY A 42 -22.82 13.83 -12.74
N MET A 43 -22.50 13.13 -13.84
CA MET A 43 -22.48 11.65 -13.87
C MET A 43 -21.40 11.10 -12.92
N MET A 44 -20.19 11.69 -12.93
CA MET A 44 -19.08 11.25 -12.07
C MET A 44 -19.37 11.52 -10.57
N GLU A 45 -19.99 12.65 -10.23
CA GLU A 45 -20.45 12.95 -8.86
C GLU A 45 -21.53 11.97 -8.40
N GLY A 46 -22.46 11.57 -9.27
CA GLY A 46 -23.46 10.52 -9.00
C GLY A 46 -22.83 9.12 -8.80
N TYR A 47 -21.70 8.84 -9.48
CA TYR A 47 -20.91 7.62 -9.26
C TYR A 47 -20.10 7.65 -7.94
N SER A 48 -19.75 8.82 -7.48
CA SER A 48 -19.11 9.04 -6.19
C SER A 48 -20.19 9.28 -5.11
N SER A 49 -21.13 8.33 -4.96
CA SER A 49 -22.09 8.44 -3.85
C SER A 49 -21.30 8.49 -2.53
N PRO A 50 -21.68 9.35 -1.57
CA PRO A 50 -21.01 9.43 -0.26
C PRO A 50 -20.88 8.08 0.44
N GLY A 51 -21.82 7.16 0.17
CA GLY A 51 -21.78 5.78 0.66
C GLY A 51 -20.61 4.98 0.08
N ARG A 52 -20.40 5.03 -1.24
CA ARG A 52 -19.31 4.29 -1.92
C ARG A 52 -17.93 4.79 -1.49
N ALA A 53 -17.75 6.11 -1.41
CA ALA A 53 -16.51 6.68 -0.90
C ALA A 53 -16.22 6.26 0.55
N LEU A 54 -17.26 6.09 1.37
CA LEU A 54 -17.12 5.59 2.74
C LEU A 54 -16.76 4.10 2.77
N GLU A 55 -17.37 3.30 1.92
CA GLU A 55 -17.05 1.86 1.76
C GLU A 55 -15.62 1.65 1.26
N ASP A 56 -15.19 2.41 0.26
CA ASP A 56 -13.82 2.36 -0.25
C ASP A 56 -12.79 2.73 0.83
N ARG A 57 -13.09 3.75 1.66
CA ARG A 57 -12.24 4.12 2.80
C ARG A 57 -12.21 3.03 3.87
N ARG A 58 -13.34 2.36 4.15
CA ARG A 58 -13.40 1.23 5.10
C ARG A 58 -12.60 0.05 4.58
N ALA A 59 -12.76 -0.30 3.30
CA ALA A 59 -12.00 -1.36 2.64
C ALA A 59 -10.49 -1.07 2.67
N ALA A 60 -10.07 0.15 2.36
CA ALA A 60 -8.67 0.56 2.41
C ALA A 60 -8.09 0.47 3.84
N ARG A 61 -8.85 0.88 4.86
CA ARG A 61 -8.43 0.74 6.27
C ARG A 61 -8.31 -0.72 6.69
N ALA A 62 -9.28 -1.56 6.31
CA ALA A 62 -9.24 -3.01 6.60
C ALA A 62 -8.04 -3.68 5.93
N ALA A 63 -7.75 -3.34 4.67
CA ALA A 63 -6.58 -3.82 3.96
C ALA A 63 -5.28 -3.41 4.65
N GLN A 64 -5.15 -2.15 5.09
CA GLN A 64 -4.00 -1.66 5.82
C GLN A 64 -3.81 -2.37 7.17
N GLN A 65 -4.90 -2.59 7.91
CA GLN A 65 -4.88 -3.34 9.17
C GLN A 65 -4.42 -4.80 8.96
N LEU A 66 -4.86 -5.44 7.87
CA LEU A 66 -4.43 -6.80 7.53
C LEU A 66 -2.93 -6.86 7.21
N VAL A 67 -2.41 -5.89 6.46
CA VAL A 67 -0.98 -5.79 6.18
C VAL A 67 -0.18 -5.66 7.47
N GLU A 68 -0.62 -4.81 8.40
CA GLU A 68 0.07 -4.60 9.67
C GLU A 68 0.01 -5.84 10.57
N LYS A 69 -1.14 -6.51 10.66
CA LYS A 69 -1.27 -7.80 11.37
C LYS A 69 -0.33 -8.87 10.79
N ASN A 70 -0.23 -8.96 9.48
CA ASN A 70 0.68 -9.90 8.84
C ASN A 70 2.15 -9.59 9.15
N ARG A 71 2.52 -8.31 9.23
CA ARG A 71 3.86 -7.89 9.66
C ARG A 71 4.12 -8.29 11.11
N LEU A 72 3.16 -8.06 12.00
CA LEU A 72 3.26 -8.46 13.40
C LEU A 72 3.44 -9.97 13.55
N ILE A 73 2.62 -10.78 12.88
CA ILE A 73 2.74 -12.25 12.91
C ILE A 73 4.13 -12.70 12.44
N LYS A 74 4.66 -12.11 11.36
CA LYS A 74 6.02 -12.40 10.90
C LYS A 74 7.08 -12.08 11.95
N HIS A 75 6.96 -10.94 12.65
CA HIS A 75 7.91 -10.56 13.69
C HIS A 75 7.77 -11.42 14.95
N GLN A 76 6.55 -11.82 15.31
CA GLN A 76 6.32 -12.77 16.41
C GLN A 76 6.96 -14.12 16.11
N LYS A 77 6.77 -14.66 14.90
CA LYS A 77 7.43 -15.90 14.48
C LYS A 77 8.96 -15.77 14.57
N LEU A 78 9.52 -14.70 14.00
CA LEU A 78 10.95 -14.43 14.05
C LEU A 78 11.47 -14.29 15.49
N ALA A 79 10.74 -13.61 16.37
CA ALA A 79 11.13 -13.46 17.77
C ALA A 79 11.19 -14.82 18.48
N ILE A 80 10.22 -15.70 18.23
CA ILE A 80 10.20 -17.07 18.75
C ILE A 80 11.41 -17.85 18.20
N ASP A 81 11.64 -17.80 16.90
CA ASP A 81 12.77 -18.48 16.26
C ASP A 81 14.11 -18.02 16.87
N LEU A 82 14.29 -16.70 17.05
CA LEU A 82 15.50 -16.14 17.65
C LEU A 82 15.72 -16.59 19.13
N LEU A 83 14.64 -16.83 19.88
CA LEU A 83 14.74 -17.33 21.25
C LEU A 83 15.13 -18.81 21.30
N LEU A 84 14.71 -19.60 20.31
CA LEU A 84 14.85 -21.06 20.30
C LEU A 84 16.13 -21.56 19.62
N ILE A 85 16.71 -20.82 18.68
CA ILE A 85 17.93 -21.22 17.99
C ILE A 85 19.19 -21.13 18.88
N PRO A 86 20.27 -21.90 18.56
CA PRO A 86 21.54 -21.80 19.27
C PRO A 86 22.12 -20.39 19.27
N GLU A 87 22.80 -20.02 20.33
CA GLU A 87 23.35 -18.68 20.55
C GLU A 87 24.25 -18.23 19.39
N THR A 88 25.16 -19.10 18.93
CA THR A 88 26.06 -18.79 17.81
C THR A 88 25.30 -18.42 16.54
N ARG A 89 24.21 -19.13 16.24
CA ARG A 89 23.38 -18.85 15.08
C ARG A 89 22.58 -17.56 15.24
N ARG A 90 22.09 -17.29 16.44
CA ARG A 90 21.41 -16.06 16.81
C ARG A 90 22.30 -14.83 16.63
N GLU A 91 23.54 -14.91 17.10
CA GLU A 91 24.53 -13.85 16.96
C GLU A 91 24.82 -13.55 15.47
N GLU A 92 24.96 -14.58 14.64
CA GLU A 92 25.10 -14.40 13.19
C GLU A 92 23.93 -13.66 12.58
N LEU A 93 22.70 -14.01 12.96
CA LEU A 93 21.48 -13.35 12.44
C LEU A 93 21.40 -11.89 12.90
N ILE A 94 21.71 -11.62 14.16
CA ILE A 94 21.76 -10.25 14.69
C ILE A 94 22.85 -9.43 13.98
N ALA A 95 24.02 -10.01 13.75
CA ALA A 95 25.08 -9.35 13.00
C ALA A 95 24.66 -9.01 11.57
N ARG A 96 23.92 -9.89 10.89
CA ARG A 96 23.35 -9.63 9.56
C ARG A 96 22.32 -8.50 9.61
N ALA A 97 21.43 -8.47 10.61
CA ALA A 97 20.48 -7.39 10.78
C ALA A 97 21.19 -6.04 11.02
N ARG A 98 22.25 -6.01 11.84
CA ARG A 98 23.07 -4.82 12.03
C ARG A 98 23.76 -4.37 10.74
N ALA A 99 24.28 -5.30 9.95
CA ALA A 99 24.89 -5.00 8.65
C ALA A 99 23.87 -4.36 7.69
N GLU A 100 22.61 -4.83 7.72
CA GLU A 100 21.53 -4.25 6.92
C GLU A 100 21.19 -2.82 7.37
N VAL A 101 21.11 -2.56 8.68
CA VAL A 101 20.90 -1.22 9.23
C VAL A 101 22.05 -0.27 8.84
N LEU A 102 23.30 -0.73 8.88
CA LEU A 102 24.45 0.04 8.40
C LEU A 102 24.36 0.33 6.90
N ARG A 103 23.90 -0.63 6.09
CA ARG A 103 23.65 -0.42 4.66
C ARG A 103 22.59 0.65 4.45
N TRP A 104 21.49 0.65 5.21
CA TRP A 104 20.45 1.69 5.12
C TRP A 104 21.01 3.09 5.36
N ARG A 105 21.89 3.25 6.35
CA ARG A 105 22.54 4.55 6.62
C ARG A 105 23.46 4.98 5.49
N ARG A 106 24.32 4.07 5.03
CA ARG A 106 25.29 4.36 3.97
C ARG A 106 24.62 4.74 2.66
N ASP A 107 23.60 3.98 2.26
CA ASP A 107 22.94 4.08 0.97
C ASP A 107 21.68 4.98 1.04
N ARG A 108 21.38 5.57 2.20
CA ARG A 108 20.22 6.44 2.47
C ARG A 108 18.89 5.82 2.06
N LEU A 109 18.69 4.54 2.39
CA LEU A 109 17.52 3.77 1.99
C LEU A 109 16.29 4.01 2.89
N CYS A 110 16.47 4.56 4.07
CA CYS A 110 15.38 4.97 4.97
C CYS A 110 15.81 6.18 5.82
N SER A 111 14.86 6.74 6.60
CA SER A 111 15.17 7.79 7.57
C SER A 111 16.16 7.30 8.62
N THR A 112 17.03 8.19 9.09
CA THR A 112 18.00 7.93 10.17
C THR A 112 17.30 7.45 11.43
N ASP A 113 16.10 7.96 11.75
CA ASP A 113 15.34 7.60 12.93
C ASP A 113 15.04 6.09 13.01
N TYR A 114 14.67 5.46 11.86
CA TYR A 114 14.47 4.01 11.82
C TYR A 114 15.76 3.22 12.06
N ALA A 115 16.86 3.69 11.45
CA ALA A 115 18.15 3.05 11.64
C ALA A 115 18.62 3.18 13.10
N ASP A 116 18.41 4.33 13.74
CA ASP A 116 18.76 4.57 15.13
C ASP A 116 17.94 3.70 16.08
N GLN A 117 16.64 3.59 15.86
CA GLN A 117 15.76 2.74 16.67
C GLN A 117 16.12 1.26 16.54
N TRP A 118 16.45 0.78 15.32
CA TRP A 118 16.89 -0.59 15.15
C TRP A 118 18.27 -0.85 15.77
N ASP A 119 19.21 0.09 15.73
CA ASP A 119 20.50 -0.06 16.40
C ASP A 119 20.34 -0.21 17.91
N ILE A 120 19.45 0.59 18.51
CA ILE A 120 19.12 0.49 19.93
C ILE A 120 18.54 -0.89 20.25
N LEU A 121 17.53 -1.34 19.49
CA LEU A 121 16.87 -2.62 19.72
C LEU A 121 17.80 -3.82 19.52
N LEU A 122 18.63 -3.80 18.49
CA LEU A 122 19.62 -4.86 18.22
C LEU A 122 20.74 -4.90 19.25
N GLY A 123 20.89 -3.84 20.06
CA GLY A 123 21.81 -3.80 21.22
C GLY A 123 21.26 -4.40 22.50
N HIS A 124 19.94 -4.65 22.58
CA HIS A 124 19.30 -5.18 23.78
C HIS A 124 19.58 -6.69 23.97
N ALA A 125 19.31 -7.17 25.19
CA ALA A 125 19.26 -8.61 25.45
C ALA A 125 18.16 -9.25 24.59
N ILE A 126 18.36 -10.51 24.20
CA ILE A 126 17.49 -11.20 23.23
C ILE A 126 16.01 -11.24 23.67
N GLY A 127 15.74 -11.36 24.97
CA GLY A 127 14.38 -11.33 25.50
C GLY A 127 13.70 -9.97 25.29
N ASP A 128 14.43 -8.88 25.53
CA ASP A 128 13.91 -7.52 25.36
C ASP A 128 13.70 -7.19 23.87
N LEU A 129 14.64 -7.61 23.00
CA LEU A 129 14.49 -7.48 21.56
C LEU A 129 13.24 -8.24 21.07
N ALA A 130 13.07 -9.49 21.49
CA ALA A 130 11.91 -10.32 21.12
C ALA A 130 10.60 -9.68 21.60
N GLN A 131 10.57 -9.16 22.83
CA GLN A 131 9.42 -8.46 23.38
C GLN A 131 9.10 -7.18 22.59
N ALA A 132 10.10 -6.37 22.26
CA ALA A 132 9.93 -5.16 21.47
C ALA A 132 9.39 -5.47 20.06
N MET A 133 9.90 -6.52 19.41
CA MET A 133 9.43 -6.96 18.10
C MET A 133 7.96 -7.40 18.08
N CYS A 134 7.48 -7.95 19.20
CA CYS A 134 6.11 -8.44 19.37
C CYS A 134 5.14 -7.40 19.91
N SER A 135 5.63 -6.25 20.42
CA SER A 135 4.81 -5.26 21.08
C SER A 135 3.85 -4.54 20.11
N GLU A 136 2.58 -4.47 20.49
CA GLU A 136 1.57 -3.66 19.80
C GLU A 136 1.49 -2.24 20.38
N THR A 137 2.01 -2.03 21.59
CA THR A 137 1.93 -0.76 22.31
C THR A 137 3.19 0.08 22.21
N LEU A 138 4.28 -0.45 21.65
CA LEU A 138 5.50 0.30 21.44
C LEU A 138 5.24 1.41 20.41
N GLU A 139 5.59 2.65 20.75
CA GLU A 139 5.38 3.83 19.90
C GLU A 139 5.91 3.64 18.46
N TRP A 140 7.10 3.05 18.33
CA TRP A 140 7.72 2.76 17.05
C TRP A 140 7.35 1.38 16.47
N GLY A 141 6.58 0.55 17.16
CA GLY A 141 6.39 -0.86 16.83
C GLY A 141 5.89 -1.10 15.40
N ALA A 142 4.83 -0.45 14.99
CA ALA A 142 4.28 -0.57 13.63
C ALA A 142 5.25 -0.07 12.56
N ALA A 143 5.92 1.06 12.82
CA ALA A 143 6.87 1.68 11.91
C ALA A 143 8.14 0.81 11.73
N LEU A 144 8.65 0.24 12.80
CA LEU A 144 9.80 -0.69 12.77
C LEU A 144 9.46 -2.00 12.06
N ARG A 145 8.26 -2.54 12.24
CA ARG A 145 7.79 -3.71 11.49
C ARG A 145 7.64 -3.42 9.99
N GLN A 146 7.35 -2.18 9.62
CA GLN A 146 7.31 -1.77 8.21
C GLN A 146 8.70 -1.70 7.60
N ASN A 147 9.67 -1.14 8.32
CA ASN A 147 11.07 -0.99 7.91
C ASN A 147 11.92 -1.93 8.76
N SER A 148 11.92 -3.20 8.43
CA SER A 148 12.56 -4.26 9.22
C SER A 148 13.84 -4.74 8.54
N PRO A 149 14.98 -4.87 9.27
CA PRO A 149 16.23 -5.39 8.73
C PRO A 149 16.17 -6.91 8.51
N TRP A 150 15.11 -7.56 8.98
CA TRP A 150 14.97 -9.02 8.92
C TRP A 150 14.46 -9.54 7.57
N HIS A 151 14.03 -8.67 6.65
CA HIS A 151 13.50 -9.09 5.33
C HIS A 151 14.56 -9.76 4.43
N VAL A 152 15.85 -9.50 4.68
CA VAL A 152 16.97 -10.10 3.95
C VAL A 152 17.47 -11.42 4.57
N ILE A 153 16.83 -11.84 5.68
CA ILE A 153 17.25 -13.01 6.45
C ILE A 153 16.22 -14.12 6.24
N GLU A 154 16.61 -15.12 5.45
CA GLU A 154 15.85 -16.38 5.38
C GLU A 154 16.17 -17.20 6.65
N LEU A 155 15.17 -17.40 7.49
CA LEU A 155 15.24 -18.39 8.55
C LEU A 155 15.09 -19.77 7.91
N PRO A 156 15.90 -20.77 8.32
CA PRO A 156 15.67 -22.13 7.88
C PRO A 156 14.23 -22.53 8.26
N THR A 157 13.46 -22.89 7.25
CA THR A 157 12.16 -23.58 7.48
C THR A 157 12.45 -24.89 8.18
N ALA A 158 11.88 -25.04 9.37
CA ALA A 158 11.95 -26.31 10.13
C ALA A 158 11.23 -27.40 9.37
#